data_b40a94dc8893884d07c2a1529b9d8f5c
#
_entry.id   b40a94dc8893884d07c2a1529b9d8f5c
#
_cell.length_a   1.000
_cell.length_b   1.000
_cell.length_c   1.000
_cell.angle_alpha   90.00
_cell.angle_beta   90.00
_cell.angle_gamma   90.00
#
_symmetry.space_group_name_H-M   'P 1'
#
loop_
_entity.id
_entity.type
_entity.pdbx_description
1 polymer ?
#
loop_
_entity_poly.entity_id
_entity_poly.type
_entity_poly.pdbx_seq_one_letter_code
_entity_poly.pdbx_strand_id
1 'polypeptide(L)'
;MKTLDLAPHTEPTVLQFLETAASLERKLDRVLSSTKGVSFSEYRLLKALSAAGPTGLSRIDLADSVGLTASAVTRALKPLEKIHLVVTERSERDARQSLAVITPAGRELLDDAGNILRDALRGLPINALSPQKISEFQTRLGELGKR
;
A
#
# COMPACT_ATOMS: atom_id res chain seq x y z
N MET A 1 -16.49 -15.57 -31.44
CA MET A 1 -15.64 -15.16 -30.28
C MET A 1 -14.82 -16.37 -29.87
N LYS A 2 -13.51 -16.34 -30.06
CA LYS A 2 -12.65 -17.43 -29.57
C LYS A 2 -12.65 -17.35 -28.04
N THR A 3 -13.24 -18.32 -27.39
CA THR A 3 -13.04 -18.59 -25.98
C THR A 3 -11.55 -18.91 -25.83
N LEU A 4 -10.79 -17.99 -25.31
CA LEU A 4 -9.42 -18.29 -24.88
C LEU A 4 -9.56 -19.23 -23.70
N ASP A 5 -9.30 -20.52 -23.95
CA ASP A 5 -9.22 -21.51 -22.87
C ASP A 5 -8.15 -21.06 -21.86
N LEU A 6 -8.53 -21.07 -20.60
CA LEU A 6 -7.63 -20.75 -19.51
C LEU A 6 -6.45 -21.73 -19.50
N ALA A 7 -5.23 -21.21 -19.44
CA ALA A 7 -4.06 -22.08 -19.37
C ALA A 7 -4.14 -22.99 -18.14
N PRO A 8 -3.68 -24.24 -18.22
CA PRO A 8 -3.62 -25.16 -17.08
C PRO A 8 -2.91 -24.48 -15.89
N HIS A 9 -3.44 -24.68 -14.69
CA HIS A 9 -2.92 -24.10 -13.43
C HIS A 9 -3.08 -22.59 -13.24
N THR A 10 -3.65 -21.83 -14.18
CA THR A 10 -3.84 -20.37 -14.02
C THR A 10 -4.75 -20.08 -12.82
N GLU A 11 -5.90 -20.70 -12.73
CA GLU A 11 -6.84 -20.47 -11.63
C GLU A 11 -6.24 -20.83 -10.25
N PRO A 12 -5.71 -22.05 -10.04
CA PRO A 12 -5.08 -22.38 -8.75
C PRO A 12 -3.94 -21.43 -8.38
N THR A 13 -3.13 -21.00 -9.34
CA THR A 13 -2.00 -20.09 -9.10
C THR A 13 -2.48 -18.71 -8.68
N VAL A 14 -3.50 -18.17 -9.34
CA VAL A 14 -4.09 -16.88 -8.97
C VAL A 14 -4.74 -16.94 -7.58
N LEU A 15 -5.48 -17.99 -7.28
CA LEU A 15 -6.09 -18.18 -5.96
C LEU A 15 -5.03 -18.29 -4.87
N GLN A 16 -3.98 -19.08 -5.09
CA GLN A 16 -2.86 -19.17 -4.14
C GLN A 16 -2.17 -17.83 -3.92
N PHE A 17 -1.96 -17.06 -4.98
CA PHE A 17 -1.40 -15.70 -4.88
C PHE A 17 -2.25 -14.79 -4.01
N LEU A 18 -3.57 -14.76 -4.25
CA LEU A 18 -4.50 -13.93 -3.49
C LEU A 18 -4.59 -14.34 -2.02
N GLU A 19 -4.63 -15.64 -1.72
CA GLU A 19 -4.63 -16.18 -0.36
C GLU A 19 -3.34 -15.85 0.38
N THR A 20 -2.20 -16.00 -0.29
CA THR A 20 -0.89 -15.68 0.27
C THR A 20 -0.76 -14.19 0.54
N ALA A 21 -1.15 -13.34 -0.41
CA ALA A 21 -1.15 -11.89 -0.26
C ALA A 21 -2.02 -11.45 0.94
N ALA A 22 -3.23 -11.98 1.04
CA ALA A 22 -4.14 -11.67 2.15
C ALA A 22 -3.56 -12.10 3.51
N SER A 23 -2.90 -13.26 3.56
CA SER A 23 -2.24 -13.75 4.78
C SER A 23 -1.07 -12.85 5.20
N LEU A 24 -0.23 -12.43 4.26
CA LEU A 24 0.86 -11.50 4.51
C LEU A 24 0.35 -10.14 4.98
N GLU A 25 -0.66 -9.59 4.33
CA GLU A 25 -1.27 -8.33 4.75
C GLU A 25 -1.78 -8.38 6.19
N ARG A 26 -2.49 -9.45 6.58
CA ARG A 26 -2.95 -9.63 7.97
C ARG A 26 -1.80 -9.70 8.96
N LYS A 27 -0.71 -10.38 8.60
CA LYS A 27 0.49 -10.48 9.45
C LYS A 27 1.13 -9.12 9.67
N LEU A 28 1.34 -8.36 8.59
CA LEU A 28 1.94 -7.03 8.65
C LEU A 28 1.02 -6.03 9.39
N ASP A 29 -0.28 -6.12 9.17
CA ASP A 29 -1.28 -5.31 9.87
C ASP A 29 -1.22 -5.53 11.39
N ARG A 30 -1.16 -6.79 11.84
CA ARG A 30 -1.04 -7.12 13.28
C ARG A 30 0.23 -6.54 13.89
N VAL A 31 1.37 -6.64 13.19
CA VAL A 31 2.65 -6.12 13.68
C VAL A 31 2.62 -4.61 13.82
N LEU A 32 2.11 -3.89 12.82
CA LEU A 32 2.02 -2.43 12.83
C LEU A 32 0.99 -1.92 13.84
N SER A 33 -0.19 -2.53 13.89
CA SER A 33 -1.27 -2.14 14.79
C SER A 33 -0.88 -2.32 16.27
N SER A 34 -0.19 -3.41 16.60
CA SER A 34 0.22 -3.69 17.97
C SER A 34 1.39 -2.83 18.46
N THR A 35 2.25 -2.36 17.55
CA THR A 35 3.48 -1.61 17.91
C THR A 35 3.33 -0.10 17.73
N LYS A 36 2.62 0.34 16.71
CA LYS A 36 2.48 1.76 16.34
C LYS A 36 1.04 2.26 16.31
N GLY A 37 0.06 1.39 16.47
CA GLY A 37 -1.36 1.75 16.43
C GLY A 37 -1.85 2.17 15.05
N VAL A 38 -1.13 1.83 13.98
CA VAL A 38 -1.54 2.09 12.60
C VAL A 38 -1.76 0.78 11.84
N SER A 39 -2.77 0.76 10.98
CA SER A 39 -3.03 -0.37 10.10
C SER A 39 -2.01 -0.41 8.95
N PHE A 40 -1.89 -1.57 8.32
CA PHE A 40 -1.06 -1.71 7.12
C PHE A 40 -1.57 -0.83 5.97
N SER A 41 -2.89 -0.66 5.83
CA SER A 41 -3.48 0.26 4.86
C SER A 41 -3.10 1.72 5.14
N GLU A 42 -3.17 2.15 6.39
CA GLU A 42 -2.73 3.49 6.81
C GLU A 42 -1.25 3.72 6.56
N TYR A 43 -0.40 2.73 6.85
CA TYR A 43 1.02 2.78 6.51
C TYR A 43 1.26 2.98 5.01
N ARG A 44 0.53 2.25 4.14
CA ARG A 44 0.63 2.41 2.68
C ARG A 44 0.20 3.80 2.22
N LEU A 45 -0.83 4.37 2.82
CA LEU A 45 -1.28 5.73 2.54
C LEU A 45 -0.21 6.76 2.92
N LEU A 46 0.36 6.66 4.12
CA LEU A 46 1.45 7.53 4.57
C LEU A 46 2.66 7.44 3.64
N LYS A 47 3.01 6.23 3.20
CA LYS A 47 4.11 6.00 2.27
C LYS A 47 3.87 6.68 0.92
N ALA A 48 2.68 6.56 0.35
CA ALA A 48 2.30 7.21 -0.90
C ALA A 48 2.32 8.75 -0.76
N LEU A 49 1.80 9.28 0.33
CA LEU A 49 1.81 10.71 0.62
C LEU A 49 3.23 11.25 0.84
N SER A 50 4.10 10.49 1.48
CA SER A 50 5.51 10.86 1.64
C SER A 50 6.23 10.96 0.30
N ALA A 51 5.96 10.04 -0.62
CA ALA A 51 6.52 10.06 -1.97
C ALA A 51 6.01 11.25 -2.80
N ALA A 52 4.76 11.67 -2.60
CA ALA A 52 4.19 12.83 -3.28
C ALA A 52 4.75 14.18 -2.77
N GLY A 53 5.30 14.20 -1.57
CA GLY A 53 5.86 15.41 -0.98
C GLY A 53 4.83 16.48 -0.63
N PRO A 54 5.22 17.79 -0.67
CA PRO A 54 4.36 18.89 -0.22
C PRO A 54 3.16 19.15 -1.14
N THR A 55 3.19 18.67 -2.38
CA THR A 55 2.04 18.82 -3.30
C THR A 55 0.84 17.99 -2.91
N GLY A 56 1.06 16.90 -2.15
CA GLY A 56 0.01 15.99 -1.73
C GLY A 56 -0.63 15.20 -2.87
N LEU A 57 -1.66 14.45 -2.55
CA LEU A 57 -2.45 13.65 -3.49
C LEU A 57 -3.94 13.87 -3.26
N SER A 58 -4.70 13.88 -4.37
CA SER A 58 -6.15 13.76 -4.30
C SER A 58 -6.55 12.37 -3.78
N ARG A 59 -7.78 12.22 -3.29
CA ARG A 59 -8.26 10.90 -2.83
C ARG A 59 -8.32 9.87 -3.94
N ILE A 60 -8.58 10.30 -5.17
CA ILE A 60 -8.60 9.41 -6.35
C ILE A 60 -7.18 8.95 -6.68
N ASP A 61 -6.21 9.86 -6.77
CA ASP A 61 -4.81 9.51 -7.07
C ASP A 61 -4.21 8.64 -5.96
N LEU A 62 -4.56 8.92 -4.71
CA LEU A 62 -4.13 8.12 -3.58
C LEU A 62 -4.74 6.72 -3.62
N ALA A 63 -6.02 6.59 -3.95
CA ALA A 63 -6.71 5.31 -4.13
C ALA A 63 -6.03 4.47 -5.23
N ASP A 64 -5.74 5.07 -6.37
CA ASP A 64 -5.06 4.41 -7.48
C ASP A 64 -3.65 3.93 -7.09
N SER A 65 -2.91 4.76 -6.34
CA SER A 65 -1.54 4.43 -5.92
C SER A 65 -1.44 3.26 -4.92
N VAL A 66 -2.49 3.03 -4.13
CA VAL A 66 -2.51 1.98 -3.10
C VAL A 66 -3.48 0.83 -3.41
N GLY A 67 -4.17 0.87 -4.54
CA GLY A 67 -5.11 -0.19 -4.95
C GLY A 67 -6.35 -0.26 -4.07
N LEU A 68 -6.83 0.87 -3.57
CA LEU A 68 -8.07 1.01 -2.78
C LEU A 68 -9.14 1.78 -3.55
N THR A 69 -10.37 1.76 -3.05
CA THR A 69 -11.42 2.67 -3.52
C THR A 69 -11.28 4.05 -2.86
N ALA A 70 -11.77 5.10 -3.52
CA ALA A 70 -11.77 6.45 -2.95
C ALA A 70 -12.51 6.53 -1.59
N SER A 71 -13.59 5.76 -1.44
CA SER A 71 -14.33 5.63 -0.17
C SER A 71 -13.48 4.98 0.94
N ALA A 72 -12.72 3.94 0.61
CA ALA A 72 -11.82 3.27 1.55
C ALA A 72 -10.69 4.21 1.99
N VAL A 73 -10.12 4.97 1.05
CA VAL A 73 -9.11 6.00 1.33
C VAL A 73 -9.68 7.07 2.27
N THR A 74 -10.85 7.59 1.99
CA THR A 74 -11.49 8.60 2.84
C THR A 74 -11.69 8.09 4.26
N ARG A 75 -12.13 6.85 4.43
CA ARG A 75 -12.29 6.23 5.77
C ARG A 75 -10.96 6.03 6.48
N ALA A 76 -9.93 5.59 5.77
CA ALA A 76 -8.61 5.35 6.35
C ALA A 76 -7.86 6.63 6.69
N LEU A 77 -8.10 7.74 5.98
CA LEU A 77 -7.51 9.04 6.28
C LEU A 77 -8.07 9.69 7.54
N LYS A 78 -9.34 9.45 7.88
CA LYS A 78 -9.99 10.08 9.05
C LYS A 78 -9.22 9.91 10.36
N PRO A 79 -8.82 8.70 10.78
CA PRO A 79 -8.03 8.54 12.00
C PRO A 79 -6.65 9.21 11.91
N LEU A 80 -6.03 9.23 10.74
CA LEU A 80 -4.74 9.88 10.52
C LEU A 80 -4.85 11.41 10.60
N GLU A 81 -5.92 11.97 10.06
CA GLU A 81 -6.25 13.41 10.18
C GLU A 81 -6.54 13.79 11.63
N LYS A 82 -7.28 12.96 12.36
CA LYS A 82 -7.65 13.19 13.76
C LYS A 82 -6.43 13.32 14.67
N ILE A 83 -5.38 12.57 14.41
CA ILE A 83 -4.12 12.60 15.18
C ILE A 83 -3.02 13.41 14.49
N HIS A 84 -3.37 14.21 13.49
CA HIS A 84 -2.49 15.15 12.79
C HIS A 84 -1.27 14.51 12.09
N LEU A 85 -1.39 13.28 11.62
CA LEU A 85 -0.38 12.64 10.76
C LEU A 85 -0.54 13.04 9.29
N VAL A 86 -1.76 13.41 8.92
CA VAL A 86 -2.15 13.89 7.60
C VAL A 86 -3.01 15.14 7.78
N VAL A 87 -2.88 16.09 6.87
CA VAL A 87 -3.76 17.26 6.76
C VAL A 87 -4.39 17.29 5.37
N THR A 88 -5.59 17.86 5.29
CA THR A 88 -6.26 18.11 4.02
C THR A 88 -6.13 19.59 3.67
N GLU A 89 -5.61 19.87 2.48
CA GLU A 89 -5.45 21.22 1.94
C GLU A 89 -6.28 21.38 0.67
N ARG A 90 -6.71 22.61 0.38
CA ARG A 90 -7.31 22.92 -0.92
C ARG A 90 -6.24 23.06 -1.97
N SER A 91 -6.49 22.52 -3.18
CA SER A 91 -5.60 22.71 -4.31
C SER A 91 -5.57 24.19 -4.73
N GLU A 92 -4.37 24.75 -4.95
CA GLU A 92 -4.19 26.09 -5.52
C GLU A 92 -4.68 26.16 -6.97
N ARG A 93 -4.66 25.03 -7.69
CA ARG A 93 -5.04 24.94 -9.11
C ARG A 93 -6.54 24.74 -9.30
N ASP A 94 -7.18 24.03 -8.39
CA ASP A 94 -8.63 23.75 -8.42
C ASP A 94 -9.19 23.76 -7.00
N ALA A 95 -9.91 24.84 -6.66
CA ALA A 95 -10.53 25.01 -5.34
C ALA A 95 -11.58 23.93 -5.01
N ARG A 96 -11.98 23.09 -5.98
CA ARG A 96 -12.88 21.96 -5.80
C ARG A 96 -12.16 20.69 -5.35
N GLN A 97 -10.84 20.63 -5.52
CA GLN A 97 -10.03 19.49 -5.11
C GLN A 97 -9.43 19.71 -3.72
N SER A 98 -9.59 18.71 -2.88
CA SER A 98 -8.86 18.61 -1.63
C SER A 98 -7.69 17.63 -1.78
N LEU A 99 -6.54 18.02 -1.29
CA LEU A 99 -5.30 17.24 -1.33
C LEU A 99 -4.94 16.78 0.08
N ALA A 100 -4.61 15.52 0.22
CA ALA A 100 -4.03 14.99 1.44
C ALA A 100 -2.51 15.20 1.42
N VAL A 101 -1.97 15.70 2.52
CA VAL A 101 -0.53 15.97 2.68
C VAL A 101 -0.06 15.34 3.98
N ILE A 102 1.07 14.66 3.95
CA ILE A 102 1.69 14.09 5.16
C ILE A 102 2.32 15.22 5.99
N THR A 103 2.14 15.18 7.31
CA THR A 103 2.78 16.10 8.24
C THR A 103 4.17 15.63 8.63
N PRO A 104 5.02 16.48 9.27
CA PRO A 104 6.28 16.03 9.86
C PRO A 104 6.11 14.89 10.86
N ALA A 105 5.07 14.92 11.70
CA ALA A 105 4.73 13.82 12.61
C ALA A 105 4.36 12.54 11.85
N GLY A 106 3.64 12.66 10.74
CA GLY A 106 3.32 11.54 9.86
C GLY A 106 4.56 10.91 9.24
N ARG A 107 5.55 11.69 8.85
CA ARG A 107 6.84 11.20 8.33
C ARG A 107 7.63 10.45 9.39
N GLU A 108 7.70 10.98 10.60
CA GLU A 108 8.37 10.33 11.72
C GLU A 108 7.72 8.97 12.04
N LEU A 109 6.40 8.92 12.11
CA LEU A 109 5.69 7.64 12.31
C LEU A 109 5.93 6.66 11.16
N LEU A 110 5.94 7.15 9.91
CA LEU A 110 6.22 6.33 8.73
C LEU A 110 7.62 5.69 8.80
N ASP A 111 8.63 6.45 9.21
CA ASP A 111 10.01 5.95 9.37
C ASP A 111 10.09 4.87 10.44
N ASP A 112 9.49 5.10 11.59
CA ASP A 112 9.43 4.14 12.69
C ASP A 112 8.68 2.86 12.30
N ALA A 113 7.50 3.01 11.69
CA ALA A 113 6.69 1.90 11.21
C ALA A 113 7.42 1.12 10.10
N GLY A 114 8.15 1.82 9.24
CA GLY A 114 8.98 1.23 8.19
C GLY A 114 10.10 0.35 8.74
N ASN A 115 10.72 0.72 9.85
CA ASN A 115 11.72 -0.11 10.53
C ASN A 115 11.10 -1.40 11.06
N ILE A 116 9.96 -1.30 11.72
CA ILE A 116 9.21 -2.47 12.22
C ILE A 116 8.78 -3.40 11.08
N LEU A 117 8.30 -2.82 9.98
CA LEU A 117 7.91 -3.59 8.80
C LEU A 117 9.10 -4.33 8.20
N ARG A 118 10.25 -3.68 8.04
CA ARG A 118 11.48 -4.31 7.53
C ARG A 118 11.94 -5.47 8.41
N ASP A 119 11.86 -5.33 9.72
CA ASP A 119 12.19 -6.41 10.64
C ASP A 119 11.24 -7.60 10.51
N ALA A 120 9.95 -7.35 10.36
CA ALA A 120 8.97 -8.41 10.10
C ALA A 120 9.22 -9.12 8.76
N LEU A 121 9.61 -8.36 7.72
CA LEU A 121 9.90 -8.90 6.39
C LEU A 121 11.17 -9.77 6.36
N ARG A 122 12.15 -9.50 7.21
CA ARG A 122 13.39 -10.32 7.30
C ARG A 122 13.11 -11.77 7.65
N GLY A 123 12.05 -12.05 8.39
CA GLY A 123 11.64 -13.41 8.73
C GLY A 123 10.90 -14.18 7.63
N LEU A 124 10.66 -13.58 6.47
CA LEU A 124 9.93 -14.22 5.39
C LEU A 124 10.81 -15.14 4.54
N PRO A 125 10.28 -16.31 4.11
CA PRO A 125 11.01 -17.26 3.27
C PRO A 125 11.55 -16.68 1.96
N ILE A 126 10.94 -15.61 1.44
CA ILE A 126 11.39 -14.93 0.23
C ILE A 126 12.85 -14.46 0.31
N ASN A 127 13.35 -14.20 1.51
CA ASN A 127 14.75 -13.78 1.72
C ASN A 127 15.75 -14.91 1.43
N ALA A 128 15.30 -16.16 1.34
CA ALA A 128 16.15 -17.29 0.93
C ALA A 128 16.33 -17.39 -0.60
N LEU A 129 15.57 -16.60 -1.35
CA LEU A 129 15.69 -16.55 -2.80
C LEU A 129 16.92 -15.73 -3.21
N SER A 130 17.58 -16.15 -4.29
CA SER A 130 18.64 -15.36 -4.90
C SER A 130 18.10 -14.02 -5.44
N PRO A 131 18.92 -12.96 -5.54
CA PRO A 131 18.51 -11.69 -6.13
C PRO A 131 17.89 -11.83 -7.52
N GLN A 132 18.40 -12.76 -8.34
CA GLN A 132 17.86 -13.05 -9.66
C GLN A 132 16.42 -13.58 -9.59
N LYS A 133 16.13 -14.54 -8.71
CA LYS A 133 14.78 -15.09 -8.52
C LYS A 133 13.82 -14.04 -7.99
N ILE A 134 14.26 -13.16 -7.11
CA ILE A 134 13.45 -12.02 -6.63
C ILE A 134 13.12 -11.07 -7.79
N SER A 135 14.10 -10.73 -8.62
CA SER A 135 13.90 -9.87 -9.80
C SER A 135 12.92 -10.47 -10.80
N GLU A 136 13.05 -11.77 -11.09
CA GLU A 136 12.10 -12.50 -11.94
C GLU A 136 10.68 -12.46 -11.36
N PHE A 137 10.55 -12.70 -10.08
CA PHE A 137 9.28 -12.64 -9.38
C PHE A 137 8.63 -11.24 -9.44
N GLN A 138 9.42 -10.18 -9.22
CA GLN A 138 8.96 -8.79 -9.35
C GLN A 138 8.44 -8.51 -10.76
N THR A 139 9.14 -8.97 -11.79
CA THR A 139 8.73 -8.81 -13.19
C THR A 139 7.39 -9.49 -13.43
N ARG A 140 7.21 -10.73 -12.96
CA ARG A 140 5.95 -11.47 -13.11
C ARG A 140 4.79 -10.82 -12.36
N LEU A 141 5.02 -10.31 -11.15
CA LEU A 141 4.01 -9.54 -10.42
C LEU A 141 3.58 -8.28 -11.19
N GLY A 142 4.54 -7.58 -11.79
CA GLY A 142 4.24 -6.40 -12.62
C GLY A 142 3.41 -6.74 -13.87
N GLU A 143 3.62 -7.91 -14.45
CA GLU A 143 2.84 -8.38 -15.61
C GLU A 143 1.40 -8.78 -15.24
N LEU A 144 1.19 -9.34 -14.05
CA LEU A 144 -0.13 -9.77 -13.56
C LEU A 144 -1.14 -8.62 -13.46
N GLY A 145 -0.68 -7.42 -13.15
CA GLY A 145 -1.51 -6.23 -12.99
C GLY A 145 -1.71 -5.40 -14.28
N LYS A 146 -1.08 -5.78 -15.38
CA LYS A 146 -1.25 -5.06 -16.65
C LYS A 146 -2.55 -5.48 -17.32
N ARG A 147 -3.34 -4.47 -17.70
CA ARG A 147 -4.50 -4.63 -18.56
C ARG A 147 -4.09 -4.70 -20.01
#